data_c8b8aea20a19e2b1fe00f6ffa23b24c5
#
_entry.id   c8b8aea20a19e2b1fe00f6ffa23b24c5
#
_cell.length_a   1.000
_cell.length_b   1.000
_cell.length_c   1.000
_cell.angle_alpha   90.00
_cell.angle_beta   90.00
_cell.angle_gamma   90.00
#
_symmetry.space_group_name_H-M   'P 1'
#
loop_
_entity.id
_entity.type
_entity.pdbx_description
1 polymer ?
#
loop_
_entity_poly.entity_id
_entity_poly.type
_entity_poly.pdbx_seq_one_letter_code
_entity_poly.pdbx_strand_id
1 'polypeptide(L)'
;MIVVNNKKELKELINQRIEEQGPKCDLNDIDVSHIIDMSFLFYKSDFNGDISNWNTSSVMYMNGMFAWSKFNGDISNWNTSIVINMNRMFYNSPLSGKEPKWYRPR
;
A
#
# COMPACT_ATOMS: atom_id res chain seq x y z
N MET A 1 -11.09 0.83 14.83
CA MET A 1 -10.54 0.72 13.48
C MET A 1 -11.62 0.34 12.49
N ILE A 2 -11.51 0.80 11.28
CA ILE A 2 -12.46 0.47 10.23
C ILE A 2 -11.97 -0.79 9.52
N VAL A 3 -12.77 -1.85 9.55
CA VAL A 3 -12.39 -3.15 8.97
C VAL A 3 -12.81 -3.19 7.50
N VAL A 4 -11.87 -3.57 6.63
CA VAL A 4 -12.15 -3.86 5.22
C VAL A 4 -11.77 -5.31 4.93
N ASN A 5 -12.50 -5.96 4.03
CA ASN A 5 -12.37 -7.39 3.79
C ASN A 5 -11.79 -7.76 2.44
N ASN A 6 -11.70 -6.80 1.52
CA ASN A 6 -11.15 -7.06 0.19
C ASN A 6 -10.60 -5.77 -0.41
N LYS A 7 -9.88 -5.91 -1.52
CA LYS A 7 -9.22 -4.77 -2.17
C LYS A 7 -10.22 -3.74 -2.67
N LYS A 8 -11.38 -4.16 -3.14
CA LYS A 8 -12.38 -3.23 -3.64
C LYS A 8 -12.86 -2.29 -2.54
N GLU A 9 -13.23 -2.85 -1.38
CA GLU A 9 -13.64 -2.05 -0.22
C GLU A 9 -12.55 -1.11 0.23
N LEU A 10 -11.31 -1.63 0.29
CA LEU A 10 -10.16 -0.82 0.68
C LEU A 10 -9.94 0.34 -0.28
N LYS A 11 -9.98 0.08 -1.59
CA LYS A 11 -9.76 1.10 -2.60
C LYS A 11 -10.83 2.20 -2.55
N GLU A 12 -12.08 1.82 -2.37
CA GLU A 12 -13.17 2.78 -2.25
C GLU A 12 -12.97 3.69 -1.02
N LEU A 13 -12.58 3.11 0.11
CA LEU A 13 -12.34 3.89 1.33
C LEU A 13 -11.13 4.81 1.18
N ILE A 14 -10.05 4.33 0.57
CA ILE A 14 -8.88 5.16 0.30
C ILE A 14 -9.25 6.36 -0.56
N ASN A 15 -10.00 6.14 -1.64
CA ASN A 15 -10.40 7.21 -2.54
C ASN A 15 -11.28 8.24 -1.83
N GLN A 16 -12.19 7.78 -0.99
CA GLN A 16 -13.05 8.66 -0.18
C GLN A 16 -12.20 9.52 0.77
N ARG A 17 -11.23 8.91 1.46
CA ARG A 17 -10.37 9.64 2.39
C ARG A 17 -9.51 10.68 1.69
N ILE A 18 -8.96 10.35 0.54
CA ILE A 18 -8.18 11.31 -0.25
C ILE A 18 -9.05 12.49 -0.68
N GLU A 19 -10.28 12.22 -1.08
CA GLU A 19 -11.22 13.25 -1.48
C GLU A 19 -11.58 14.17 -0.31
N GLU A 20 -11.80 13.59 0.87
CA GLU A 20 -12.23 14.34 2.06
C GLU A 20 -11.07 15.04 2.78
N GLN A 21 -9.88 14.43 2.82
CA GLN A 21 -8.78 14.88 3.66
C GLN A 21 -7.50 15.22 2.88
N GLY A 22 -7.48 14.95 1.59
CA GLY A 22 -6.31 15.19 0.76
C GLY A 22 -5.36 14.02 0.66
N PRO A 23 -4.37 14.10 -0.26
CA PRO A 23 -3.49 12.97 -0.56
C PRO A 23 -2.48 12.64 0.54
N LYS A 24 -2.31 13.49 1.55
CA LYS A 24 -1.39 13.23 2.66
C LYS A 24 -2.11 12.71 3.90
N CYS A 25 -3.32 12.20 3.76
CA CYS A 25 -4.11 11.73 4.89
C CYS A 25 -3.48 10.51 5.58
N ASP A 26 -3.83 10.34 6.85
CA ASP A 26 -3.43 9.19 7.65
C ASP A 26 -4.48 8.09 7.49
N LEU A 27 -4.07 6.92 7.00
CA LEU A 27 -4.94 5.77 6.78
C LEU A 27 -4.70 4.65 7.78
N ASN A 28 -3.94 4.89 8.86
CA ASN A 28 -3.61 3.85 9.84
C ASN A 28 -4.80 3.39 10.69
N ASP A 29 -5.93 4.09 10.62
CA ASP A 29 -7.16 3.66 11.28
C ASP A 29 -7.95 2.62 10.49
N ILE A 30 -7.47 2.23 9.31
CA ILE A 30 -8.08 1.17 8.52
C ILE A 30 -7.41 -0.15 8.90
N ASP A 31 -8.24 -1.12 9.29
CA ASP A 31 -7.76 -2.48 9.58
C ASP A 31 -7.70 -3.26 8.27
N VAL A 32 -6.48 -3.47 7.77
CA VAL A 32 -6.22 -4.19 6.52
C VAL A 32 -5.77 -5.63 6.77
N SER A 33 -5.90 -6.13 8.01
CA SER A 33 -5.35 -7.44 8.40
C SER A 33 -6.01 -8.62 7.67
N HIS A 34 -7.15 -8.41 7.04
CA HIS A 34 -7.86 -9.42 6.26
C HIS A 34 -7.59 -9.34 4.76
N ILE A 35 -6.78 -8.37 4.32
CA ILE A 35 -6.55 -8.15 2.90
C ILE A 35 -5.44 -9.08 2.41
N ILE A 36 -5.74 -9.84 1.34
CA ILE A 36 -4.81 -10.77 0.71
C ILE A 36 -4.15 -10.13 -0.52
N ASP A 37 -4.89 -9.34 -1.26
CA ASP A 37 -4.44 -8.74 -2.51
C ASP A 37 -4.38 -7.21 -2.38
N MET A 38 -3.16 -6.66 -2.47
CA MET A 38 -2.93 -5.21 -2.53
C MET A 38 -2.29 -4.81 -3.87
N SER A 39 -2.36 -5.69 -4.88
CA SER A 39 -1.78 -5.36 -6.18
C SER A 39 -2.43 -4.11 -6.76
N PHE A 40 -1.59 -3.22 -7.29
CA PHE A 40 -2.00 -1.96 -7.92
C PHE A 40 -2.84 -1.02 -7.04
N LEU A 41 -2.80 -1.21 -5.72
CA LEU A 41 -3.66 -0.46 -4.80
C LEU A 41 -3.50 1.06 -4.93
N PHE A 42 -2.28 1.54 -5.07
CA PHE A 42 -1.96 2.97 -5.24
C PHE A 42 -1.39 3.28 -6.62
N TYR A 43 -1.71 2.44 -7.61
CA TYR A 43 -1.23 2.63 -8.98
C TYR A 43 -1.69 3.98 -9.52
N LYS A 44 -0.74 4.80 -10.00
CA LYS A 44 -1.00 6.15 -10.52
C LYS A 44 -1.71 7.06 -9.49
N SER A 45 -1.59 6.77 -8.22
CA SER A 45 -2.25 7.53 -7.16
C SER A 45 -1.42 8.72 -6.70
N ASP A 46 -2.10 9.79 -6.32
CA ASP A 46 -1.47 10.95 -5.68
C ASP A 46 -1.24 10.76 -4.18
N PHE A 47 -1.70 9.64 -3.61
CA PHE A 47 -1.56 9.39 -2.19
C PHE A 47 -0.09 9.43 -1.75
N ASN A 48 0.18 10.23 -0.73
CA ASN A 48 1.48 10.29 -0.08
C ASN A 48 1.29 10.57 1.42
N GLY A 49 0.40 9.81 2.05
CA GLY A 49 0.10 9.91 3.46
C GLY A 49 0.77 8.82 4.28
N ASP A 50 0.16 8.45 5.40
CA ASP A 50 0.74 7.53 6.37
C ASP A 50 -0.01 6.20 6.38
N ILE A 51 0.71 5.13 6.05
CA ILE A 51 0.24 3.74 6.13
C ILE A 51 1.29 2.88 6.85
N SER A 52 2.15 3.49 7.65
CA SER A 52 3.27 2.82 8.28
C SER A 52 2.86 1.73 9.28
N ASN A 53 1.67 1.85 9.86
CA ASN A 53 1.17 0.90 10.86
C ASN A 53 0.19 -0.14 10.29
N TRP A 54 0.04 -0.21 8.99
CA TRP A 54 -0.82 -1.23 8.40
C TRP A 54 -0.30 -2.63 8.73
N ASN A 55 -1.21 -3.51 9.16
CA ASN A 55 -0.89 -4.93 9.36
C ASN A 55 -1.03 -5.66 8.04
N THR A 56 0.09 -5.88 7.36
CA THR A 56 0.13 -6.51 6.04
C THR A 56 0.41 -8.00 6.10
N SER A 57 0.25 -8.62 7.28
CA SER A 57 0.67 -10.00 7.50
C SER A 57 -0.10 -11.04 6.69
N SER A 58 -1.29 -10.69 6.18
CA SER A 58 -2.09 -11.59 5.33
C SER A 58 -1.90 -11.35 3.83
N VAL A 59 -1.12 -10.34 3.45
CA VAL A 59 -1.01 -9.94 2.04
C VAL A 59 -0.09 -10.90 1.29
N MET A 60 -0.58 -11.44 0.18
CA MET A 60 0.17 -12.32 -0.71
C MET A 60 0.60 -11.61 -2.00
N TYR A 61 -0.11 -10.57 -2.43
CA TYR A 61 0.15 -9.88 -3.69
C TYR A 61 0.33 -8.39 -3.49
N MET A 62 1.49 -7.87 -3.88
CA MET A 62 1.83 -6.44 -3.83
C MET A 62 2.40 -5.95 -5.17
N ASN A 63 2.22 -6.72 -6.25
CA ASN A 63 2.74 -6.32 -7.55
C ASN A 63 2.11 -5.00 -8.02
N GLY A 64 2.94 -4.10 -8.51
CA GLY A 64 2.51 -2.80 -9.01
C GLY A 64 1.88 -1.87 -7.99
N MET A 65 1.95 -2.18 -6.70
CA MET A 65 1.19 -1.49 -5.65
C MET A 65 1.39 0.03 -5.66
N PHE A 66 2.62 0.49 -5.84
CA PHE A 66 2.96 1.92 -5.87
C PHE A 66 3.49 2.38 -7.22
N ALA A 67 3.31 1.57 -8.27
CA ALA A 67 3.81 1.93 -9.59
C ALA A 67 3.16 3.24 -10.06
N TRP A 68 4.00 4.15 -10.59
CA TRP A 68 3.58 5.46 -11.08
C TRP A 68 2.90 6.33 -10.03
N SER A 69 3.07 6.03 -8.74
CA SER A 69 2.46 6.79 -7.65
C SER A 69 3.38 7.90 -7.16
N LYS A 70 2.85 8.70 -6.23
CA LYS A 70 3.64 9.74 -5.54
C LYS A 70 4.01 9.34 -4.11
N PHE A 71 3.71 8.10 -3.71
CA PHE A 71 3.97 7.65 -2.35
C PHE A 71 5.46 7.62 -2.05
N ASN A 72 5.85 8.25 -0.95
CA ASN A 72 7.24 8.32 -0.48
C ASN A 72 7.32 8.13 1.03
N GLY A 73 6.41 7.35 1.61
CA GLY A 73 6.34 7.15 3.06
C GLY A 73 7.19 5.99 3.56
N ASP A 74 7.18 5.83 4.87
CA ASP A 74 7.93 4.78 5.56
C ASP A 74 7.06 3.53 5.72
N ILE A 75 7.45 2.47 5.03
CA ILE A 75 6.83 1.14 5.13
C ILE A 75 7.84 0.07 5.51
N SER A 76 8.93 0.49 6.15
CA SER A 76 10.04 -0.41 6.51
C SER A 76 9.63 -1.49 7.50
N ASN A 77 8.61 -1.25 8.32
CA ASN A 77 8.16 -2.19 9.35
C ASN A 77 7.05 -3.14 8.89
N TRP A 78 6.66 -3.09 7.62
CA TRP A 78 5.62 -3.99 7.12
C TRP A 78 6.08 -5.45 7.18
N ASN A 79 5.17 -6.32 7.62
CA ASN A 79 5.38 -7.77 7.56
C ASN A 79 5.01 -8.27 6.17
N THR A 80 6.01 -8.63 5.39
CA THR A 80 5.82 -9.11 4.02
C THR A 80 6.22 -10.58 3.87
N SER A 81 6.20 -11.33 4.98
CA SER A 81 6.74 -12.69 5.02
C SER A 81 6.02 -13.66 4.08
N ILE A 82 4.72 -13.46 3.82
CA ILE A 82 3.98 -14.35 2.93
C ILE A 82 3.69 -13.76 1.55
N VAL A 83 4.24 -12.59 1.25
CA VAL A 83 4.04 -11.98 -0.08
C VAL A 83 4.81 -12.81 -1.12
N ILE A 84 4.10 -13.22 -2.17
CA ILE A 84 4.65 -14.07 -3.23
C ILE A 84 4.88 -13.31 -4.54
N ASN A 85 4.35 -12.10 -4.68
CA ASN A 85 4.56 -11.29 -5.89
C ASN A 85 4.72 -9.82 -5.51
N MET A 86 5.89 -9.25 -5.80
CA MET A 86 6.20 -7.83 -5.60
C MET A 86 6.68 -7.18 -6.91
N ASN A 87 6.41 -7.81 -8.07
CA ASN A 87 6.93 -7.32 -9.33
C ASN A 87 6.46 -5.90 -9.60
N ARG A 88 7.41 -5.01 -9.93
CA ARG A 88 7.15 -3.61 -10.27
C ARG A 88 6.43 -2.83 -9.18
N MET A 89 6.56 -3.25 -7.94
CA MET A 89 5.89 -2.60 -6.81
C MET A 89 6.18 -1.10 -6.74
N PHE A 90 7.43 -0.72 -7.00
CA PHE A 90 7.88 0.69 -6.92
C PHE A 90 8.26 1.26 -8.28
N TYR A 91 7.80 0.64 -9.36
CA TYR A 91 8.18 1.07 -10.70
C TYR A 91 7.78 2.52 -10.94
N ASN A 92 8.73 3.34 -11.34
CA ASN A 92 8.52 4.76 -11.66
C ASN A 92 7.82 5.53 -10.51
N SER A 93 8.30 5.27 -9.29
CA SER A 93 7.78 5.92 -8.08
C SER A 93 8.94 6.50 -7.26
N PRO A 94 8.65 7.37 -6.27
CA PRO A 94 9.70 7.98 -5.45
C PRO A 94 10.57 6.97 -4.71
N LEU A 95 10.03 5.79 -4.36
CA LEU A 95 10.79 4.77 -3.64
C LEU A 95 11.66 3.91 -4.56
N SER A 96 11.55 4.07 -5.88
CA SER A 96 12.44 3.37 -6.82
C SER A 96 13.89 3.78 -6.54
N GLY A 97 14.75 2.82 -6.25
CA GLY A 97 16.14 3.07 -5.85
C GLY A 97 16.32 3.26 -4.35
N LYS A 98 15.23 3.36 -3.59
CA LYS A 98 15.23 3.51 -2.13
C LYS A 98 14.27 2.53 -1.47
N GLU A 99 14.11 1.36 -2.07
CA GLU A 99 13.16 0.37 -1.61
C GLU A 99 13.44 -0.09 -0.18
N PRO A 100 12.39 -0.50 0.56
CA PRO A 100 12.58 -1.11 1.88
C PRO A 100 13.44 -2.37 1.78
N LYS A 101 14.10 -2.72 2.88
CA LYS A 101 14.99 -3.90 2.92
C LYS A 101 14.25 -5.20 2.61
N TRP A 102 12.96 -5.28 2.90
CA TRP A 102 12.16 -6.47 2.65
C TRP A 102 11.77 -6.64 1.17
N TYR A 103 12.02 -5.64 0.34
CA TYR A 103 11.65 -5.71 -1.08
C TYR A 103 12.44 -6.79 -1.80
N ARG A 104 11.72 -7.69 -2.48
CA ARG A 104 12.31 -8.80 -3.23
C ARG A 104 11.48 -9.06 -4.49
N PRO A 105 11.70 -8.29 -5.57
CA PRO A 105 10.92 -8.46 -6.81
C PRO A 105 11.19 -9.83 -7.42
N ARG A 106 10.16 -10.43 -7.98
CA ARG A 106 10.27 -11.73 -8.62
C ARG A 106 9.50 -11.75 -9.93
#